data_77660b82f7e4980430cb630cc86f2b34
#
_entry.id   77660b82f7e4980430cb630cc86f2b34
#
_cell.length_a   1.000
_cell.length_b   1.000
_cell.length_c   1.000
_cell.angle_alpha   90.00
_cell.angle_beta   90.00
_cell.angle_gamma   90.00
#
_symmetry.space_group_name_H-M   'P 1'
#
loop_
_entity.id
_entity.type
_entity.pdbx_description
1 polymer ?
#
loop_
_entity_poly.entity_id
_entity_poly.type
_entity_poly.pdbx_seq_one_letter_code
_entity_poly.pdbx_strand_id
1 'polypeptide(L)'
;MSADDVRAVLDLLRRAGADVWTGGGWGVDALIGERTRDHHDLDLMHREDQEEAVLTALRAAGFAETLDQRPVRFVMTAPDGREIDLHPLVFAEDGSAVQASPEPGKPFPYPASAFVTGTIEGTPVPCLSAEQQVFFHQGYEPRDRDLHDMARLRHAFGIATHF
;
A
#
# COMPACT_ATOMS: atom_id res chain seq x y z
N MET A 1 9.27 7.32 -7.73
CA MET A 1 9.74 7.21 -6.33
C MET A 1 10.82 6.14 -6.25
N SER A 2 11.94 6.39 -5.55
CA SER A 2 13.04 5.43 -5.38
C SER A 2 12.82 4.53 -4.16
N ALA A 3 13.60 3.44 -4.04
CA ALA A 3 13.57 2.58 -2.85
C ALA A 3 14.00 3.33 -1.58
N ASP A 4 14.96 4.26 -1.70
CA ASP A 4 15.37 5.12 -0.57
C ASP A 4 14.24 6.04 -0.10
N ASP A 5 13.47 6.63 -1.04
CA ASP A 5 12.30 7.44 -0.71
C ASP A 5 11.25 6.64 0.04
N VAL A 6 10.97 5.42 -0.42
CA VAL A 6 9.99 4.53 0.23
C VAL A 6 10.44 4.19 1.65
N ARG A 7 11.69 3.75 1.81
CA ARG A 7 12.24 3.43 3.14
C ARG A 7 12.21 4.64 4.09
N ALA A 8 12.54 5.83 3.57
CA ALA A 8 12.49 7.06 4.36
C ALA A 8 11.06 7.40 4.83
N VAL A 9 10.06 7.23 3.96
CA VAL A 9 8.64 7.43 4.31
C VAL A 9 8.19 6.41 5.36
N LEU A 10 8.50 5.13 5.16
CA LEU A 10 8.12 4.07 6.11
C LEU A 10 8.77 4.27 7.49
N ASP A 11 10.05 4.66 7.52
CA ASP A 11 10.74 4.94 8.78
C ASP A 11 10.19 6.19 9.49
N LEU A 12 9.84 7.24 8.72
CA LEU A 12 9.18 8.42 9.24
C LEU A 12 7.85 8.08 9.93
N LEU A 13 6.99 7.30 9.28
CA LEU A 13 5.69 6.91 9.81
C LEU A 13 5.82 5.97 11.01
N ARG A 14 6.75 5.02 10.98
CA ARG A 14 7.07 4.17 12.12
C ARG A 14 7.49 4.98 13.34
N ARG A 15 8.34 6.00 13.17
CA ARG A 15 8.76 6.92 14.27
C ARG A 15 7.62 7.75 14.81
N ALA A 16 6.63 8.06 13.98
CA ALA A 16 5.41 8.74 14.39
C ALA A 16 4.41 7.82 15.12
N GLY A 17 4.71 6.53 15.26
CA GLY A 17 3.84 5.54 15.89
C GLY A 17 2.67 5.10 15.00
N ALA A 18 2.76 5.29 13.69
CA ALA A 18 1.76 4.86 12.75
C ALA A 18 2.08 3.49 12.15
N ASP A 19 1.11 2.59 12.21
CA ASP A 19 1.17 1.28 11.55
C ASP A 19 0.72 1.44 10.11
N VAL A 20 1.60 1.08 9.16
CA VAL A 20 1.33 1.17 7.73
C VAL A 20 1.82 -0.08 7.00
N TRP A 21 1.20 -0.39 5.86
CA TRP A 21 1.57 -1.53 5.01
C TRP A 21 1.63 -1.08 3.56
N THR A 22 2.69 -1.47 2.86
CA THR A 22 2.82 -1.18 1.43
C THR A 22 1.92 -2.09 0.60
N GLY A 23 1.17 -1.49 -0.33
CA GLY A 23 0.40 -2.16 -1.37
C GLY A 23 0.94 -1.84 -2.75
N GLY A 24 0.11 -2.10 -3.78
CA GLY A 24 0.43 -1.79 -5.16
C GLY A 24 1.79 -2.33 -5.62
N GLY A 25 2.44 -1.62 -6.52
CA GLY A 25 3.70 -2.07 -7.10
C GLY A 25 4.84 -2.23 -6.09
N TRP A 26 5.01 -1.30 -5.15
CA TRP A 26 6.01 -1.43 -4.08
C TRP A 26 5.71 -2.58 -3.12
N GLY A 27 4.42 -2.89 -2.89
CA GLY A 27 4.02 -4.06 -2.10
C GLY A 27 4.37 -5.36 -2.81
N VAL A 28 4.20 -5.46 -4.13
CA VAL A 28 4.63 -6.61 -4.94
C VAL A 28 6.15 -6.77 -4.89
N ASP A 29 6.91 -5.69 -5.10
CA ASP A 29 8.38 -5.73 -5.02
C ASP A 29 8.87 -6.13 -3.62
N ALA A 30 8.21 -5.65 -2.56
CA ALA A 30 8.54 -6.03 -1.19
C ALA A 30 8.33 -7.52 -0.92
N LEU A 31 7.25 -8.10 -1.43
CA LEU A 31 6.97 -9.54 -1.33
C LEU A 31 8.02 -10.39 -2.05
N ILE A 32 8.44 -9.95 -3.24
CA ILE A 32 9.42 -10.67 -4.08
C ILE A 32 10.84 -10.48 -3.56
N GLY A 33 11.11 -9.35 -2.88
CA GLY A 33 12.43 -8.98 -2.35
C GLY A 33 13.36 -8.34 -3.39
N GLU A 34 12.82 -7.96 -4.56
CA GLU A 34 13.57 -7.24 -5.58
C GLU A 34 12.69 -6.20 -6.29
N ARG A 35 13.30 -5.10 -6.74
CA ARG A 35 12.61 -4.12 -7.57
C ARG A 35 12.41 -4.68 -8.98
N THR A 36 11.15 -4.86 -9.38
CA THR A 36 10.81 -5.50 -10.66
C THR A 36 10.53 -4.50 -11.78
N ARG A 37 10.19 -3.25 -11.42
CA ARG A 37 9.92 -2.14 -12.36
C ARG A 37 10.05 -0.78 -11.68
N ASP A 38 9.86 0.29 -12.44
CA ASP A 38 9.74 1.63 -11.90
C ASP A 38 8.34 1.87 -11.33
N HIS A 39 8.25 2.58 -10.19
CA HIS A 39 7.01 2.97 -9.55
C HIS A 39 6.90 4.48 -9.47
N HIS A 40 5.72 5.00 -9.83
CA HIS A 40 5.43 6.43 -9.80
C HIS A 40 5.03 6.89 -8.40
N ASP A 41 4.24 6.10 -7.72
CA ASP A 41 3.58 6.35 -6.46
C ASP A 41 3.91 5.27 -5.41
N LEU A 42 3.51 5.51 -4.18
CA LEU A 42 3.57 4.57 -3.07
C LEU A 42 2.16 4.39 -2.50
N ASP A 43 1.58 3.21 -2.67
CA ASP A 43 0.31 2.85 -2.02
C ASP A 43 0.57 2.42 -0.57
N LEU A 44 -0.07 3.09 0.40
CA LEU A 44 0.02 2.78 1.82
C LEU A 44 -1.35 2.57 2.44
N MET A 45 -1.58 1.40 3.00
CA MET A 45 -2.66 1.15 3.93
C MET A 45 -2.23 1.65 5.30
N HIS A 46 -3.10 2.32 6.03
CA HIS A 46 -2.85 2.77 7.39
C HIS A 46 -4.08 2.57 8.29
N ARG A 47 -3.87 2.51 9.58
CA ARG A 47 -4.98 2.48 10.52
C ARG A 47 -5.71 3.82 10.49
N GLU A 48 -7.03 3.81 10.34
CA GLU A 48 -7.86 5.03 10.36
C GLU A 48 -7.71 5.80 11.69
N ASP A 49 -7.64 5.08 12.80
CA ASP A 49 -7.47 5.66 14.14
C ASP A 49 -6.09 6.31 14.39
N GLN A 50 -5.14 6.14 13.46
CA GLN A 50 -3.81 6.75 13.47
C GLN A 50 -3.62 7.81 12.36
N GLU A 51 -4.66 8.18 11.61
CA GLU A 51 -4.56 9.07 10.45
C GLU A 51 -3.95 10.43 10.82
N GLU A 52 -4.27 10.99 11.98
CA GLU A 52 -3.71 12.27 12.43
C GLU A 52 -2.17 12.21 12.60
N ALA A 53 -1.65 11.10 13.10
CA ALA A 53 -0.20 10.88 13.22
C ALA A 53 0.46 10.78 11.83
N VAL A 54 -0.19 10.07 10.89
CA VAL A 54 0.26 9.95 9.50
C VAL A 54 0.31 11.32 8.83
N LEU A 55 -0.77 12.10 8.90
CA LEU A 55 -0.85 13.42 8.30
C LEU A 55 0.18 14.39 8.89
N THR A 56 0.33 14.40 10.22
CA THR A 56 1.30 15.27 10.90
C THR A 56 2.72 14.96 10.46
N ALA A 57 3.09 13.68 10.40
CA ALA A 57 4.43 13.26 9.98
C ALA A 57 4.70 13.62 8.51
N LEU A 58 3.77 13.33 7.61
CA LEU A 58 3.95 13.61 6.18
C LEU A 58 3.98 15.14 5.89
N ARG A 59 3.13 15.93 6.54
CA ARG A 59 3.16 17.40 6.42
C ARG A 59 4.48 17.97 6.91
N ALA A 60 5.02 17.48 8.03
CA ALA A 60 6.33 17.88 8.53
C ALA A 60 7.46 17.52 7.56
N ALA A 61 7.31 16.49 6.76
CA ALA A 61 8.24 16.10 5.69
C ALA A 61 7.99 16.83 4.35
N GLY A 62 7.07 17.78 4.31
CA GLY A 62 6.81 18.63 3.15
C GLY A 62 5.75 18.10 2.18
N PHE A 63 5.05 17.03 2.51
CA PHE A 63 3.92 16.54 1.71
C PHE A 63 2.67 17.40 1.99
N ALA A 64 1.89 17.66 0.95
CA ALA A 64 0.58 18.30 1.03
C ALA A 64 -0.50 17.43 0.43
N GLU A 65 -1.70 17.47 0.97
CA GLU A 65 -2.85 16.75 0.43
C GLU A 65 -3.26 17.35 -0.92
N THR A 66 -3.32 16.52 -1.95
CA THR A 66 -3.65 16.93 -3.34
C THR A 66 -4.91 16.28 -3.87
N LEU A 67 -5.38 15.20 -3.22
CA LEU A 67 -6.66 14.56 -3.51
C LEU A 67 -7.28 14.09 -2.20
N ASP A 68 -8.58 14.34 -2.01
CA ASP A 68 -9.37 13.80 -0.90
C ASP A 68 -10.58 13.04 -1.45
N GLN A 69 -10.58 11.74 -1.27
CA GLN A 69 -11.69 10.84 -1.58
C GLN A 69 -12.03 9.96 -0.36
N ARG A 70 -11.86 10.51 0.86
CA ARG A 70 -12.23 9.80 2.10
C ARG A 70 -13.71 9.41 2.10
N PRO A 71 -14.05 8.29 2.71
CA PRO A 71 -13.17 7.37 3.46
C PRO A 71 -12.42 6.34 2.61
N VAL A 72 -12.48 6.43 1.27
CA VAL A 72 -11.88 5.42 0.37
C VAL A 72 -10.36 5.56 0.30
N ARG A 73 -9.87 6.77 0.00
CA ARG A 73 -8.43 7.09 -0.12
C ARG A 73 -8.19 8.59 -0.13
N PHE A 74 -6.95 8.98 0.01
CA PHE A 74 -6.48 10.35 -0.24
C PHE A 74 -5.00 10.33 -0.67
N VAL A 75 -4.54 11.38 -1.36
CA VAL A 75 -3.18 11.47 -1.88
C VAL A 75 -2.43 12.61 -1.23
N MET A 76 -1.20 12.34 -0.82
CA MET A 76 -0.24 13.33 -0.35
C MET A 76 0.90 13.44 -1.37
N THR A 77 1.22 14.66 -1.79
CA THR A 77 2.25 14.92 -2.81
C THR A 77 3.33 15.87 -2.26
N ALA A 78 4.59 15.52 -2.48
CA ALA A 78 5.73 16.38 -2.15
C ALA A 78 6.01 17.37 -3.30
N PRO A 79 6.73 18.49 -3.03
CA PRO A 79 7.05 19.50 -4.06
C PRO A 79 7.84 18.97 -5.25
N ASP A 80 8.57 17.88 -5.07
CA ASP A 80 9.33 17.18 -6.13
C ASP A 80 8.51 16.16 -6.92
N GLY A 81 7.20 16.06 -6.65
CA GLY A 81 6.26 15.21 -7.36
C GLY A 81 6.16 13.77 -6.86
N ARG A 82 6.81 13.42 -5.72
CA ARG A 82 6.58 12.12 -5.08
C ARG A 82 5.17 12.04 -4.53
N GLU A 83 4.47 10.95 -4.82
CA GLU A 83 3.09 10.74 -4.42
C GLU A 83 2.96 9.54 -3.49
N ILE A 84 2.11 9.70 -2.46
CA ILE A 84 1.70 8.63 -1.54
C ILE A 84 0.18 8.55 -1.59
N ASP A 85 -0.34 7.42 -2.04
CA ASP A 85 -1.77 7.11 -2.04
C ASP A 85 -2.12 6.36 -0.75
N LEU A 86 -2.92 6.99 0.09
CA LEU A 86 -3.23 6.55 1.44
C LEU A 86 -4.62 5.94 1.52
N HIS A 87 -4.71 4.74 2.07
CA HIS A 87 -5.92 3.94 2.18
C HIS A 87 -6.25 3.67 3.65
N PRO A 88 -7.24 4.41 4.25
CA PRO A 88 -7.64 4.19 5.63
C PRO A 88 -8.27 2.82 5.84
N LEU A 89 -7.83 2.09 6.86
CA LEU A 89 -8.36 0.81 7.28
C LEU A 89 -8.96 0.87 8.68
N VAL A 90 -10.17 0.34 8.85
CA VAL A 90 -10.80 0.12 10.15
C VAL A 90 -10.51 -1.30 10.61
N PHE A 91 -9.74 -1.44 11.69
CA PHE A 91 -9.34 -2.73 12.24
C PHE A 91 -10.35 -3.27 13.25
N ALA A 92 -10.57 -4.59 13.21
CA ALA A 92 -11.29 -5.34 14.21
C ALA A 92 -10.34 -5.95 15.26
N GLU A 93 -10.89 -6.46 16.37
CA GLU A 93 -10.09 -7.06 17.46
C GLU A 93 -9.32 -8.33 17.06
N ASP A 94 -9.83 -9.06 16.05
CA ASP A 94 -9.19 -10.26 15.51
C ASP A 94 -8.03 -9.98 14.55
N GLY A 95 -7.68 -8.70 14.34
CA GLY A 95 -6.62 -8.26 13.44
C GLY A 95 -7.04 -8.17 11.97
N SER A 96 -8.28 -8.51 11.62
CA SER A 96 -8.83 -8.21 10.30
C SER A 96 -9.13 -6.72 10.17
N ALA A 97 -9.29 -6.25 8.93
CA ALA A 97 -9.66 -4.86 8.67
C ALA A 97 -10.61 -4.74 7.47
N VAL A 98 -11.20 -3.58 7.33
CA VAL A 98 -11.98 -3.20 6.15
C VAL A 98 -11.56 -1.83 5.65
N GLN A 99 -11.54 -1.67 4.33
CA GLN A 99 -11.41 -0.38 3.65
C GLN A 99 -12.77 0.00 3.04
N ALA A 100 -13.16 1.25 3.16
CA ALA A 100 -14.33 1.75 2.46
C ALA A 100 -14.15 1.61 0.94
N SER A 101 -15.22 1.30 0.23
CA SER A 101 -15.22 1.28 -1.23
C SER A 101 -16.10 2.39 -1.79
N PRO A 102 -15.97 2.74 -3.07
CA PRO A 102 -16.89 3.66 -3.74
C PRO A 102 -18.34 3.15 -3.77
N GLU A 103 -18.55 1.85 -3.62
CA GLU A 103 -19.88 1.23 -3.59
C GLU A 103 -20.37 1.11 -2.13
N PRO A 104 -21.41 1.87 -1.73
CA PRO A 104 -21.94 1.83 -0.37
C PRO A 104 -22.33 0.42 0.08
N GLY A 105 -21.90 0.04 1.30
CA GLY A 105 -22.23 -1.26 1.89
C GLY A 105 -21.42 -2.45 1.37
N LYS A 106 -20.43 -2.22 0.51
CA LYS A 106 -19.52 -3.25 0.00
C LYS A 106 -18.05 -2.90 0.27
N PRO A 107 -17.63 -2.82 1.53
CA PRO A 107 -16.23 -2.52 1.86
C PRO A 107 -15.30 -3.62 1.35
N PHE A 108 -14.04 -3.27 1.11
CA PHE A 108 -13.00 -4.25 0.79
C PHE A 108 -12.49 -4.93 2.06
N PRO A 109 -12.55 -6.27 2.14
CA PRO A 109 -12.07 -7.00 3.30
C PRO A 109 -10.55 -7.21 3.26
N TYR A 110 -9.94 -7.17 4.44
CA TYR A 110 -8.55 -7.54 4.70
C TYR A 110 -8.53 -8.56 5.85
N PRO A 111 -8.36 -9.85 5.57
CA PRO A 111 -8.16 -10.83 6.64
C PRO A 111 -6.89 -10.52 7.43
N ALA A 112 -6.77 -10.95 8.68
CA ALA A 112 -5.57 -10.72 9.50
C ALA A 112 -4.29 -11.24 8.81
N SER A 113 -4.39 -12.29 8.01
CA SER A 113 -3.30 -12.84 7.19
C SER A 113 -2.87 -11.95 6.01
N ALA A 114 -3.63 -10.88 5.70
CA ALA A 114 -3.26 -9.95 4.65
C ALA A 114 -2.05 -9.07 5.00
N PHE A 115 -1.71 -8.96 6.28
CA PHE A 115 -0.66 -8.09 6.80
C PHE A 115 0.61 -8.90 7.07
N VAL A 116 1.61 -8.75 6.22
CA VAL A 116 2.85 -9.53 6.24
C VAL A 116 4.08 -8.62 6.22
N THR A 117 5.26 -9.23 6.25
CA THR A 117 6.53 -8.53 6.10
C THR A 117 7.23 -9.01 4.84
N GLY A 118 7.61 -8.07 3.98
CA GLY A 118 8.49 -8.29 2.84
C GLY A 118 9.82 -7.58 3.04
N THR A 119 10.57 -7.34 1.96
CA THR A 119 11.86 -6.63 2.00
C THR A 119 11.98 -5.66 0.83
N ILE A 120 12.52 -4.46 1.08
CA ILE A 120 12.95 -3.53 0.04
C ILE A 120 14.45 -3.31 0.21
N GLU A 121 15.22 -3.71 -0.80
CA GLU A 121 16.70 -3.69 -0.76
C GLU A 121 17.26 -4.32 0.53
N GLY A 122 16.72 -5.47 0.91
CA GLY A 122 17.12 -6.22 2.09
C GLY A 122 16.61 -5.66 3.44
N THR A 123 15.92 -4.52 3.44
CA THR A 123 15.31 -3.94 4.65
C THR A 123 13.90 -4.51 4.82
N PRO A 124 13.57 -5.12 5.98
CA PRO A 124 12.20 -5.58 6.25
C PRO A 124 11.20 -4.44 6.24
N VAL A 125 10.07 -4.60 5.54
CA VAL A 125 8.99 -3.62 5.47
C VAL A 125 7.62 -4.30 5.60
N PRO A 126 6.65 -3.68 6.30
CA PRO A 126 5.29 -4.17 6.31
C PRO A 126 4.66 -4.04 4.91
N CYS A 127 3.99 -5.09 4.45
CA CYS A 127 3.30 -5.07 3.16
C CYS A 127 2.06 -5.97 3.17
N LEU A 128 1.25 -5.86 2.13
CA LEU A 128 0.11 -6.76 1.92
C LEU A 128 0.58 -8.11 1.40
N SER A 129 -0.12 -9.19 1.78
CA SER A 129 0.16 -10.55 1.28
C SER A 129 -0.10 -10.67 -0.23
N ALA A 130 0.46 -11.70 -0.84
CA ALA A 130 0.28 -11.97 -2.26
C ALA A 130 -1.20 -12.18 -2.62
N GLU A 131 -1.97 -12.88 -1.78
CA GLU A 131 -3.40 -13.10 -1.96
C GLU A 131 -4.18 -11.77 -1.91
N GLN A 132 -3.82 -10.87 -1.01
CA GLN A 132 -4.47 -9.55 -0.91
C GLN A 132 -4.12 -8.66 -2.11
N GLN A 133 -2.89 -8.72 -2.61
CA GLN A 133 -2.50 -8.04 -3.84
C GLN A 133 -3.32 -8.55 -5.04
N VAL A 134 -3.46 -9.87 -5.18
CA VAL A 134 -4.29 -10.48 -6.23
C VAL A 134 -5.76 -10.08 -6.09
N PHE A 135 -6.29 -10.01 -4.86
CA PHE A 135 -7.68 -9.60 -4.61
C PHE A 135 -7.98 -8.20 -5.19
N PHE A 136 -7.03 -7.28 -5.15
CA PHE A 136 -7.21 -5.93 -5.71
C PHE A 136 -6.97 -5.85 -7.21
N HIS A 137 -6.42 -6.90 -7.84
CA HIS A 137 -6.16 -6.95 -9.27
C HIS A 137 -7.23 -7.79 -9.98
N GLN A 138 -8.49 -7.33 -9.91
CA GLN A 138 -9.64 -7.97 -10.56
C GLN A 138 -10.75 -6.97 -10.90
N GLY A 139 -11.63 -7.32 -11.83
CA GLY A 139 -12.85 -6.57 -12.14
C GLY A 139 -12.64 -5.31 -12.98
N TYR A 140 -11.46 -5.11 -13.55
CA TYR A 140 -11.13 -4.02 -14.46
C TYR A 140 -10.24 -4.51 -15.61
N GLU A 141 -10.10 -3.71 -16.66
CA GLU A 141 -9.18 -3.99 -17.77
C GLU A 141 -7.73 -3.75 -17.31
N PRO A 142 -6.85 -4.79 -17.28
CA PRO A 142 -5.51 -4.66 -16.77
C PRO A 142 -4.62 -3.82 -17.69
N ARG A 143 -3.74 -3.03 -17.10
CA ARG A 143 -2.64 -2.33 -17.78
C ARG A 143 -1.40 -3.21 -17.81
N ASP A 144 -0.41 -2.88 -18.63
CA ASP A 144 0.85 -3.62 -18.73
C ASP A 144 1.52 -3.83 -17.37
N ARG A 145 1.47 -2.83 -16.48
CA ARG A 145 2.02 -2.93 -15.12
C ARG A 145 1.27 -3.96 -14.26
N ASP A 146 -0.05 -4.06 -14.42
CA ASP A 146 -0.88 -5.01 -13.66
C ASP A 146 -0.58 -6.45 -14.11
N LEU A 147 -0.46 -6.64 -15.42
CA LEU A 147 -0.05 -7.93 -16.02
C LEU A 147 1.35 -8.33 -15.56
N HIS A 148 2.30 -7.38 -15.50
CA HIS A 148 3.65 -7.60 -15.00
C HIS A 148 3.62 -8.04 -13.54
N ASP A 149 2.98 -7.27 -12.67
CA ASP A 149 2.93 -7.51 -11.23
C ASP A 149 2.27 -8.88 -10.94
N MET A 150 1.17 -9.21 -11.61
CA MET A 150 0.50 -10.50 -11.46
C MET A 150 1.35 -11.67 -11.96
N ALA A 151 2.09 -11.50 -13.06
CA ALA A 151 3.02 -12.52 -13.55
C ALA A 151 4.16 -12.78 -12.55
N ARG A 152 4.68 -11.73 -11.91
CA ARG A 152 5.71 -11.84 -10.89
C ARG A 152 5.21 -12.57 -9.65
N LEU A 153 3.99 -12.26 -9.17
CA LEU A 153 3.38 -12.97 -8.03
C LEU A 153 3.13 -14.45 -8.35
N ARG A 154 2.59 -14.77 -9.54
CA ARG A 154 2.44 -16.18 -9.97
C ARG A 154 3.76 -16.94 -9.96
N HIS A 155 4.81 -16.32 -10.48
CA HIS A 155 6.13 -16.95 -10.55
C HIS A 155 6.73 -17.20 -9.16
N ALA A 156 6.65 -16.19 -8.28
CA ALA A 156 7.29 -16.24 -6.96
C ALA A 156 6.53 -17.12 -5.95
N PHE A 157 5.19 -17.14 -6.00
CA PHE A 157 4.35 -17.78 -4.97
C PHE A 157 3.51 -18.93 -5.49
N GLY A 158 3.47 -19.16 -6.79
CA GLY A 158 2.64 -20.24 -7.39
C GLY A 158 1.12 -20.02 -7.24
N ILE A 159 0.68 -18.77 -7.00
CA ILE A 159 -0.73 -18.44 -6.79
C ILE A 159 -1.43 -18.15 -8.12
N ALA A 160 -2.75 -18.43 -8.18
CA ALA A 160 -3.57 -18.02 -9.31
C ALA A 160 -3.84 -16.51 -9.26
N THR A 161 -3.90 -15.87 -10.43
CA THR A 161 -4.26 -14.46 -10.58
C THR A 161 -5.44 -14.31 -11.53
N HIS A 162 -6.10 -13.15 -11.54
CA HIS A 162 -7.27 -12.92 -12.37
C HIS A 162 -6.92 -12.53 -13.83
N PHE A 163 -5.71 -12.12 -14.09
CA PHE A 163 -5.14 -11.83 -15.41
C PHE A 163 -3.64 -12.02 -15.46
#